data_75ac301d6b62360698e4faad92d8b2c5
#
_entry.id   75ac301d6b62360698e4faad92d8b2c5
#
_cell.length_a   1.000
_cell.length_b   1.000
_cell.length_c   1.000
_cell.angle_alpha   90.00
_cell.angle_beta   90.00
_cell.angle_gamma   90.00
#
_symmetry.space_group_name_H-M   'P 1'
#
loop_
_entity.id
_entity.type
_entity.pdbx_description
1 polymer ?
#
loop_
_entity_poly.entity_id
_entity_poly.type
_entity_poly.pdbx_seq_one_letter_code
_entity_poly.pdbx_strand_id
1 'polypeptide(L)'
;MPDIVIETERLILRKIEESDAALQYELLNTPAVMECLGGVKELHEIEAKHAKSMSWFAREGFGFMMLIEKSTGELVGHCGMKRVDNPLAPNVGDHEIGWLVREDRWRRGYANESMCAVIDWAFDSIGVPYLVAITSERNEASWRFMEKLGMERRKDLDFDDPAYDPRDNPAIQYSLSREQWETEKCSGPA
;
A
#
# COMPACT_ATOMS: atom_id res chain seq x y z
N MET A 1 19.88 9.06 11.09
CA MET A 1 19.80 8.07 9.98
C MET A 1 18.35 7.68 9.86
N PRO A 2 17.81 7.52 8.67
CA PRO A 2 16.41 7.15 8.52
C PRO A 2 16.14 5.79 9.18
N ASP A 3 14.95 5.66 9.77
CA ASP A 3 14.51 4.43 10.47
C ASP A 3 14.11 3.37 9.43
N ILE A 4 15.06 2.50 9.07
CA ILE A 4 14.85 1.42 8.10
C ILE A 4 14.03 0.31 8.77
N VAL A 5 12.96 -0.12 8.12
CA VAL A 5 12.07 -1.20 8.61
C VAL A 5 12.31 -2.48 7.84
N ILE A 6 12.42 -2.40 6.53
CA ILE A 6 12.59 -3.55 5.64
C ILE A 6 13.66 -3.22 4.59
N GLU A 7 14.49 -4.19 4.25
CA GLU A 7 15.39 -4.13 3.11
C GLU A 7 15.13 -5.29 2.16
N THR A 8 15.13 -5.01 0.86
CA THR A 8 15.06 -6.01 -0.20
C THR A 8 16.34 -5.99 -1.05
N GLU A 9 16.37 -6.70 -2.15
CA GLU A 9 17.50 -6.66 -3.07
C GLU A 9 17.80 -5.24 -3.58
N ARG A 10 16.76 -4.53 -4.04
CA ARG A 10 16.89 -3.21 -4.69
C ARG A 10 16.37 -2.06 -3.85
N LEU A 11 15.58 -2.30 -2.80
CA LEU A 11 14.84 -1.26 -2.10
C LEU A 11 15.19 -1.19 -0.61
N ILE A 12 15.10 0.02 -0.07
CA ILE A 12 15.02 0.32 1.35
C ILE A 12 13.60 0.85 1.62
N LEU A 13 12.91 0.21 2.57
CA LEU A 13 11.62 0.64 3.08
C LEU A 13 11.86 1.27 4.46
N ARG A 14 11.76 2.58 4.54
CA ARG A 14 11.98 3.34 5.77
C ARG A 14 10.73 4.06 6.25
N LYS A 15 10.67 4.35 7.54
CA LYS A 15 9.59 5.18 8.08
C LYS A 15 9.53 6.54 7.37
N ILE A 16 8.33 7.09 7.31
CA ILE A 16 8.06 8.42 6.78
C ILE A 16 8.63 9.45 7.74
N GLU A 17 9.28 10.47 7.20
CA GLU A 17 9.74 11.68 7.88
C GLU A 17 8.90 12.90 7.42
N GLU A 18 8.83 13.95 8.23
CA GLU A 18 8.04 15.16 7.90
C GLU A 18 8.43 15.77 6.55
N SER A 19 9.72 15.73 6.21
CA SER A 19 10.25 16.24 4.94
C SER A 19 9.78 15.47 3.70
N ASP A 20 9.28 14.23 3.85
CA ASP A 20 8.87 13.40 2.72
C ASP A 20 7.58 13.86 2.05
N ALA A 21 6.76 14.66 2.72
CA ALA A 21 5.49 15.13 2.16
C ALA A 21 5.71 15.95 0.90
N ALA A 22 6.68 16.86 0.89
CA ALA A 22 7.03 17.67 -0.27
C ALA A 22 7.55 16.79 -1.42
N LEU A 23 8.38 15.79 -1.12
CA LEU A 23 8.93 14.86 -2.10
C LEU A 23 7.83 13.97 -2.71
N GLN A 24 6.91 13.47 -1.89
CA GLN A 24 5.75 12.72 -2.37
C GLN A 24 4.85 13.60 -3.24
N TYR A 25 4.60 14.84 -2.84
CA TYR A 25 3.80 15.79 -3.60
C TYR A 25 4.39 16.00 -5.00
N GLU A 26 5.69 16.18 -5.11
CA GLU A 26 6.38 16.40 -6.38
C GLU A 26 6.39 15.16 -7.28
N LEU A 27 6.67 13.97 -6.73
CA LEU A 27 7.02 12.78 -7.51
C LEU A 27 5.91 11.75 -7.65
N LEU A 28 4.95 11.71 -6.73
CA LEU A 28 3.89 10.70 -6.69
C LEU A 28 2.48 11.27 -6.88
N ASN A 29 2.31 12.58 -6.76
CA ASN A 29 1.00 13.23 -6.84
C ASN A 29 0.68 13.68 -8.27
N THR A 30 0.91 12.82 -9.26
CA THR A 30 0.62 13.09 -10.66
C THR A 30 -0.79 12.65 -11.04
N PRO A 31 -1.42 13.23 -12.08
CA PRO A 31 -2.73 12.80 -12.54
C PRO A 31 -2.81 11.30 -12.83
N ALA A 32 -1.76 10.72 -13.43
CA ALA A 32 -1.72 9.29 -13.77
C ALA A 32 -1.66 8.40 -12.52
N VAL A 33 -0.81 8.75 -11.55
CA VAL A 33 -0.67 7.99 -10.30
C VAL A 33 -1.94 8.10 -9.44
N MET A 34 -2.59 9.25 -9.44
CA MET A 34 -3.72 9.56 -8.56
C MET A 34 -5.10 9.30 -9.21
N GLU A 35 -5.15 8.81 -10.46
CA GLU A 35 -6.38 8.66 -11.23
C GLU A 35 -7.49 7.91 -10.50
N CYS A 36 -7.16 6.78 -9.86
CA CYS A 36 -8.11 5.94 -9.10
C CYS A 36 -7.99 6.12 -7.58
N LEU A 37 -7.35 7.21 -7.12
CA LEU A 37 -7.09 7.48 -5.70
C LEU A 37 -7.74 8.80 -5.25
N GLY A 38 -8.81 9.20 -5.95
CA GLY A 38 -9.54 10.43 -5.67
C GLY A 38 -8.85 11.70 -6.21
N GLY A 39 -8.01 11.55 -7.26
CA GLY A 39 -7.33 12.65 -7.93
C GLY A 39 -6.15 13.24 -7.17
N VAL A 40 -5.48 14.20 -7.81
CA VAL A 40 -4.34 14.94 -7.26
C VAL A 40 -4.72 15.63 -5.95
N LYS A 41 -3.82 15.61 -4.97
CA LYS A 41 -4.05 16.14 -3.61
C LYS A 41 -3.30 17.44 -3.38
N GLU A 42 -3.82 18.25 -2.48
CA GLU A 42 -3.06 19.39 -1.96
C GLU A 42 -1.95 18.90 -0.98
N LEU A 43 -0.88 19.68 -0.86
CA LEU A 43 0.26 19.31 -0.01
C LEU A 43 -0.17 19.00 1.44
N HIS A 44 -1.03 19.82 2.02
CA HIS A 44 -1.52 19.63 3.40
C HIS A 44 -2.30 18.32 3.61
N GLU A 45 -2.94 17.78 2.57
CA GLU A 45 -3.61 16.47 2.63
C GLU A 45 -2.59 15.33 2.70
N ILE A 46 -1.47 15.46 1.98
CA ILE A 46 -0.36 14.51 2.03
C ILE A 46 0.33 14.58 3.40
N GLU A 47 0.60 15.78 3.91
CA GLU A 47 1.14 16.00 5.26
C GLU A 47 0.27 15.34 6.33
N ALA A 48 -1.06 15.49 6.25
CA ALA A 48 -1.99 14.87 7.17
C ALA A 48 -1.95 13.33 7.12
N LYS A 49 -1.84 12.76 5.91
CA LYS A 49 -1.68 11.30 5.72
C LYS A 49 -0.35 10.80 6.28
N HIS A 50 0.73 11.55 6.09
CA HIS A 50 2.05 11.23 6.65
C HIS A 50 2.02 11.25 8.18
N ALA A 51 1.49 12.31 8.78
CA ALA A 51 1.33 12.40 10.24
C ALA A 51 0.52 11.23 10.81
N LYS A 52 -0.53 10.83 10.10
CA LYS A 52 -1.34 9.65 10.46
C LYS A 52 -0.50 8.37 10.39
N SER A 53 0.28 8.15 9.33
CA SER A 53 1.15 6.98 9.20
C SER A 53 2.24 6.93 10.28
N MET A 54 2.86 8.07 10.59
CA MET A 54 3.83 8.18 11.69
C MET A 54 3.18 7.82 13.04
N SER A 55 1.94 8.28 13.27
CA SER A 55 1.16 7.93 14.46
C SER A 55 0.86 6.43 14.56
N TRP A 56 0.61 5.76 13.43
CA TRP A 56 0.41 4.30 13.41
C TRP A 56 1.68 3.58 13.83
N PHE A 57 2.83 3.93 13.28
CA PHE A 57 4.11 3.36 13.70
C PHE A 57 4.38 3.54 15.19
N ALA A 58 4.09 4.72 15.74
CA ALA A 58 4.30 4.99 17.16
C ALA A 58 3.41 4.15 18.09
N ARG A 59 2.18 3.84 17.66
CA ARG A 59 1.20 3.12 18.50
C ARG A 59 1.17 1.62 18.28
N GLU A 60 1.33 1.17 17.03
CA GLU A 60 1.06 -0.21 16.62
C GLU A 60 2.28 -0.88 15.99
N GLY A 61 3.37 -0.16 15.80
CA GLY A 61 4.60 -0.69 15.22
C GLY A 61 4.57 -0.85 13.69
N PHE A 62 3.50 -0.41 13.01
CA PHE A 62 3.40 -0.46 11.55
C PHE A 62 2.80 0.82 10.98
N GLY A 63 2.99 1.06 9.70
CA GLY A 63 2.50 2.22 8.96
C GLY A 63 2.93 2.12 7.49
N PHE A 64 2.67 3.18 6.73
CA PHE A 64 3.25 3.31 5.40
C PHE A 64 4.71 3.73 5.49
N MET A 65 5.51 3.29 4.53
CA MET A 65 6.97 3.49 4.44
C MET A 65 7.31 4.09 3.09
N MET A 66 8.36 4.89 3.03
CA MET A 66 8.93 5.36 1.78
C MET A 66 9.79 4.29 1.15
N LEU A 67 9.65 4.10 -0.17
CA LEU A 67 10.45 3.17 -0.98
C LEU A 67 11.62 3.92 -1.60
N ILE A 68 12.83 3.60 -1.19
CA ILE A 68 14.05 4.21 -1.72
C ILE A 68 14.82 3.17 -2.53
N GLU A 69 15.18 3.48 -3.75
CA GLU A 69 16.04 2.63 -4.58
C GLU A 69 17.49 2.69 -4.10
N LYS A 70 18.08 1.55 -3.75
CA LYS A 70 19.44 1.49 -3.18
C LYS A 70 20.52 2.02 -4.12
N SER A 71 20.35 1.79 -5.42
CA SER A 71 21.37 2.16 -6.42
C SER A 71 21.45 3.67 -6.69
N THR A 72 20.35 4.39 -6.50
CA THR A 72 20.25 5.82 -6.83
C THR A 72 20.00 6.70 -5.61
N GLY A 73 19.46 6.13 -4.53
CA GLY A 73 18.97 6.88 -3.38
C GLY A 73 17.65 7.63 -3.64
N GLU A 74 17.02 7.41 -4.80
CA GLU A 74 15.79 8.11 -5.18
C GLU A 74 14.55 7.47 -4.58
N LEU A 75 13.55 8.32 -4.32
CA LEU A 75 12.21 7.87 -3.97
C LEU A 75 11.55 7.18 -5.18
N VAL A 76 11.12 5.94 -5.01
CA VAL A 76 10.42 5.14 -6.01
C VAL A 76 8.91 5.12 -5.77
N GLY A 77 8.50 5.22 -4.52
CA GLY A 77 7.11 5.13 -4.15
C GLY A 77 6.92 5.09 -2.64
N HIS A 78 5.75 4.67 -2.22
CA HIS A 78 5.50 4.29 -0.84
C HIS A 78 4.61 3.04 -0.77
N CYS A 79 4.73 2.26 0.28
CA CYS A 79 3.87 1.12 0.57
C CYS A 79 3.86 0.83 2.06
N GLY A 80 2.99 -0.04 2.49
CA GLY A 80 2.94 -0.43 3.88
C GLY A 80 1.58 -0.97 4.30
N MET A 81 1.33 -0.86 5.60
CA MET A 81 0.11 -1.36 6.23
C MET A 81 -0.49 -0.29 7.13
N LYS A 82 -1.82 -0.25 7.18
CA LYS A 82 -2.61 0.55 8.12
C LYS A 82 -3.81 -0.25 8.61
N ARG A 83 -4.64 0.33 9.47
CA ARG A 83 -5.99 -0.20 9.70
C ARG A 83 -6.95 0.31 8.64
N VAL A 84 -7.93 -0.51 8.25
CA VAL A 84 -9.11 0.00 7.54
C VAL A 84 -9.78 1.03 8.44
N ASP A 85 -9.80 2.28 8.00
CA ASP A 85 -10.23 3.42 8.79
C ASP A 85 -11.37 4.22 8.15
N ASN A 86 -11.89 3.74 7.02
CA ASN A 86 -13.11 4.26 6.44
C ASN A 86 -14.33 3.76 7.21
N PRO A 87 -15.13 4.66 7.82
CA PRO A 87 -16.28 4.24 8.67
C PRO A 87 -17.41 3.56 7.88
N LEU A 88 -17.39 3.63 6.54
CA LEU A 88 -18.36 2.98 5.67
C LEU A 88 -17.95 1.54 5.32
N ALA A 89 -16.69 1.17 5.56
CA ALA A 89 -16.24 -0.19 5.31
C ALA A 89 -16.82 -1.18 6.34
N PRO A 90 -17.29 -2.37 5.92
CA PRO A 90 -17.83 -3.38 6.84
C PRO A 90 -16.81 -3.91 7.86
N ASN A 91 -15.53 -3.79 7.53
CA ASN A 91 -14.41 -4.39 8.26
C ASN A 91 -13.43 -3.33 8.82
N VAL A 92 -13.96 -2.25 9.38
CA VAL A 92 -13.14 -1.24 10.06
C VAL A 92 -12.24 -1.89 11.11
N GLY A 93 -10.95 -1.56 11.08
CA GLY A 93 -9.95 -2.10 11.99
C GLY A 93 -9.13 -3.26 11.43
N ASP A 94 -9.51 -3.86 10.31
CA ASP A 94 -8.69 -4.85 9.62
C ASP A 94 -7.35 -4.28 9.16
N HIS A 95 -6.36 -5.15 8.93
CA HIS A 95 -5.05 -4.74 8.44
C HIS A 95 -5.09 -4.59 6.93
N GLU A 96 -5.01 -3.34 6.47
CA GLU A 96 -5.03 -2.98 5.06
C GLU A 96 -3.61 -2.71 4.56
N ILE A 97 -3.20 -3.40 3.50
CA ILE A 97 -1.96 -3.11 2.77
C ILE A 97 -2.24 -2.23 1.56
N GLY A 98 -1.25 -1.40 1.20
CA GLY A 98 -1.35 -0.53 0.04
C GLY A 98 0.02 -0.14 -0.51
N TRP A 99 0.02 0.32 -1.75
CA TRP A 99 1.22 0.72 -2.49
C TRP A 99 0.93 1.85 -3.46
N LEU A 100 1.96 2.61 -3.74
CA LEU A 100 2.00 3.66 -4.73
C LEU A 100 3.41 3.72 -5.32
N VAL A 101 3.54 3.68 -6.63
CA VAL A 101 4.83 3.74 -7.33
C VAL A 101 4.80 4.86 -8.36
N ARG A 102 5.90 5.62 -8.46
CA ARG A 102 6.08 6.67 -9.48
C ARG A 102 5.80 6.10 -10.87
N GLU A 103 5.15 6.90 -11.73
CA GLU A 103 4.77 6.44 -13.07
C GLU A 103 5.97 6.08 -13.96
N ASP A 104 7.08 6.81 -13.85
CA ASP A 104 8.33 6.53 -14.57
C ASP A 104 9.07 5.27 -14.08
N ARG A 105 8.59 4.68 -12.99
CA ARG A 105 9.10 3.45 -12.36
C ARG A 105 8.15 2.25 -12.52
N TRP A 106 7.02 2.40 -13.19
CA TRP A 106 6.09 1.30 -13.43
C TRP A 106 6.70 0.17 -14.27
N ARG A 107 6.16 -1.03 -14.11
CA ARG A 107 6.58 -2.26 -14.82
C ARG A 107 8.04 -2.67 -14.62
N ARG A 108 8.70 -2.15 -13.58
CA ARG A 108 10.08 -2.53 -13.21
C ARG A 108 10.12 -3.52 -12.02
N GLY A 109 8.95 -4.00 -11.57
CA GLY A 109 8.83 -4.97 -10.49
C GLY A 109 8.92 -4.38 -9.07
N TYR A 110 9.03 -3.08 -8.90
CA TYR A 110 9.17 -2.45 -7.57
C TYR A 110 7.97 -2.71 -6.65
N ALA A 111 6.74 -2.62 -7.16
CA ALA A 111 5.55 -2.94 -6.38
C ALA A 111 5.58 -4.40 -5.90
N ASN A 112 5.93 -5.33 -6.78
CA ASN A 112 6.01 -6.75 -6.43
C ASN A 112 7.06 -7.02 -5.35
N GLU A 113 8.27 -6.51 -5.54
CA GLU A 113 9.37 -6.68 -4.60
C GLU A 113 9.03 -6.10 -3.22
N SER A 114 8.52 -4.87 -3.18
CA SER A 114 8.17 -4.21 -1.92
C SER A 114 7.00 -4.87 -1.23
N MET A 115 5.94 -5.25 -1.97
CA MET A 115 4.74 -5.83 -1.34
C MET A 115 4.97 -7.25 -0.86
N CYS A 116 5.76 -8.08 -1.56
CA CYS A 116 6.16 -9.38 -1.02
C CYS A 116 6.89 -9.21 0.33
N ALA A 117 7.80 -8.26 0.42
CA ALA A 117 8.53 -8.00 1.67
C ALA A 117 7.63 -7.43 2.78
N VAL A 118 6.65 -6.56 2.44
CA VAL A 118 5.66 -6.04 3.39
C VAL A 118 4.74 -7.15 3.90
N ILE A 119 4.28 -8.06 3.03
CA ILE A 119 3.42 -9.19 3.42
C ILE A 119 4.18 -10.14 4.35
N ASP A 120 5.44 -10.47 4.03
CA ASP A 120 6.29 -11.26 4.92
C ASP A 120 6.46 -10.61 6.28
N TRP A 121 6.81 -9.33 6.29
CA TRP A 121 6.97 -8.56 7.52
C TRP A 121 5.67 -8.50 8.34
N ALA A 122 4.53 -8.31 7.68
CA ALA A 122 3.22 -8.26 8.34
C ALA A 122 2.88 -9.60 9.03
N PHE A 123 3.12 -10.72 8.35
CA PHE A 123 2.84 -12.04 8.91
C PHE A 123 3.89 -12.47 9.93
N ASP A 124 5.17 -12.26 9.67
CA ASP A 124 6.25 -12.84 10.48
C ASP A 124 6.66 -11.96 11.65
N SER A 125 6.70 -10.63 11.46
CA SER A 125 7.16 -9.68 12.49
C SER A 125 6.03 -9.05 13.28
N ILE A 126 4.94 -8.65 12.60
CA ILE A 126 3.77 -8.03 13.26
C ILE A 126 2.80 -9.10 13.76
N GLY A 127 2.72 -10.24 13.07
CA GLY A 127 1.87 -11.36 13.49
C GLY A 127 0.39 -11.16 13.18
N VAL A 128 0.06 -10.47 12.08
CA VAL A 128 -1.33 -10.25 11.69
C VAL A 128 -2.00 -11.57 11.27
N PRO A 129 -3.31 -11.75 11.51
CA PRO A 129 -4.00 -12.98 11.15
C PRO A 129 -4.28 -13.09 9.64
N TYR A 130 -4.57 -11.97 9.00
CA TYR A 130 -4.79 -11.81 7.57
C TYR A 130 -4.62 -10.34 7.15
N LEU A 131 -4.56 -10.12 5.85
CA LEU A 131 -4.43 -8.80 5.23
C LEU A 131 -5.59 -8.54 4.30
N VAL A 132 -5.98 -7.28 4.14
CA VAL A 132 -6.91 -6.83 3.10
C VAL A 132 -6.25 -5.77 2.24
N ALA A 133 -6.75 -5.59 1.01
CA ALA A 133 -6.40 -4.48 0.14
C ALA A 133 -7.68 -3.94 -0.51
N ILE A 134 -7.77 -2.63 -0.66
CA ILE A 134 -8.96 -1.91 -1.12
C ILE A 134 -8.63 -1.12 -2.38
N THR A 135 -9.50 -1.20 -3.37
CA THR A 135 -9.39 -0.42 -4.61
C THR A 135 -10.77 -0.23 -5.25
N SER A 136 -10.84 0.33 -6.46
CA SER A 136 -12.06 0.34 -7.28
C SER A 136 -11.98 -0.67 -8.41
N GLU A 137 -13.12 -1.12 -8.95
CA GLU A 137 -13.13 -2.00 -10.13
C GLU A 137 -12.41 -1.37 -11.34
N ARG A 138 -12.47 -0.06 -11.47
CA ARG A 138 -11.80 0.69 -12.54
C ARG A 138 -10.28 0.64 -12.44
N ASN A 139 -9.72 0.43 -11.26
CA ASN A 139 -8.28 0.30 -11.05
C ASN A 139 -7.79 -1.13 -11.35
N GLU A 140 -7.89 -1.51 -12.62
CA GLU A 140 -7.55 -2.84 -13.10
C GLU A 140 -6.11 -3.26 -12.76
N ALA A 141 -5.17 -2.33 -12.84
CA ALA A 141 -3.77 -2.60 -12.52
C ALA A 141 -3.60 -2.99 -11.04
N SER A 142 -4.38 -2.40 -10.14
CA SER A 142 -4.30 -2.69 -8.70
C SER A 142 -4.91 -4.06 -8.36
N TRP A 143 -6.16 -4.34 -8.77
CA TRP A 143 -6.78 -5.59 -8.40
C TRP A 143 -6.16 -6.81 -9.09
N ARG A 144 -5.67 -6.69 -10.34
CA ARG A 144 -4.87 -7.76 -10.97
C ARG A 144 -3.56 -8.02 -10.23
N PHE A 145 -2.97 -6.98 -9.66
CA PHE A 145 -1.78 -7.16 -8.83
C PHE A 145 -2.13 -7.83 -7.49
N MET A 146 -3.29 -7.52 -6.89
CA MET A 146 -3.79 -8.25 -5.71
C MET A 146 -3.95 -9.76 -6.01
N GLU A 147 -4.57 -10.11 -7.14
CA GLU A 147 -4.69 -11.50 -7.58
C GLU A 147 -3.34 -12.18 -7.80
N LYS A 148 -2.37 -11.45 -8.38
CA LYS A 148 -1.00 -11.95 -8.55
C LYS A 148 -0.29 -12.20 -7.20
N LEU A 149 -0.64 -11.47 -6.15
CA LEU A 149 -0.16 -11.70 -4.79
C LEU A 149 -0.88 -12.85 -4.08
N GLY A 150 -1.81 -13.53 -4.75
CA GLY A 150 -2.60 -14.63 -4.18
C GLY A 150 -3.77 -14.16 -3.32
N MET A 151 -4.15 -12.89 -3.39
CA MET A 151 -5.30 -12.37 -2.66
C MET A 151 -6.61 -12.82 -3.30
N GLU A 152 -7.61 -13.12 -2.49
CA GLU A 152 -8.94 -13.52 -2.92
C GLU A 152 -9.96 -12.39 -2.81
N ARG A 153 -10.83 -12.29 -3.82
CA ARG A 153 -11.89 -11.28 -3.90
C ARG A 153 -12.95 -11.45 -2.81
N ARG A 154 -13.23 -10.38 -2.06
CA ARG A 154 -14.17 -10.32 -0.94
C ARG A 154 -15.36 -9.41 -1.24
N LYS A 155 -16.29 -9.90 -2.06
CA LYS A 155 -17.52 -9.15 -2.42
C LYS A 155 -18.41 -8.80 -1.23
N ASP A 156 -18.33 -9.57 -0.16
CA ASP A 156 -19.03 -9.32 1.09
C ASP A 156 -18.50 -8.10 1.86
N LEU A 157 -17.34 -7.59 1.49
CA LEU A 157 -16.70 -6.42 2.08
C LEU A 157 -16.76 -5.17 1.19
N ASP A 158 -17.42 -5.23 0.02
CA ASP A 158 -17.59 -4.07 -0.83
C ASP A 158 -18.44 -2.99 -0.15
N PHE A 159 -18.12 -1.73 -0.44
CA PHE A 159 -18.88 -0.61 0.09
C PHE A 159 -18.83 0.60 -0.84
N ASP A 160 -19.85 1.44 -0.77
CA ASP A 160 -19.87 2.72 -1.47
C ASP A 160 -19.33 3.83 -0.58
N ASP A 161 -18.47 4.67 -1.15
CA ASP A 161 -17.95 5.87 -0.50
C ASP A 161 -18.29 7.11 -1.34
N PRO A 162 -19.26 7.95 -0.91
CA PRO A 162 -19.67 9.13 -1.65
C PRO A 162 -18.58 10.23 -1.77
N ALA A 163 -17.46 10.08 -1.04
CA ALA A 163 -16.31 10.97 -1.16
C ALA A 163 -15.49 10.71 -2.44
N TYR A 164 -15.70 9.58 -3.11
CA TYR A 164 -15.05 9.23 -4.37
C TYR A 164 -15.97 9.47 -5.57
N ASP A 165 -15.36 9.53 -6.75
CA ASP A 165 -16.11 9.57 -8.01
C ASP A 165 -17.07 8.36 -8.08
N PRO A 166 -18.35 8.55 -8.52
CA PRO A 166 -19.27 7.42 -8.70
C PRO A 166 -18.72 6.27 -9.55
N ARG A 167 -17.79 6.56 -10.46
CA ARG A 167 -17.11 5.54 -11.29
C ARG A 167 -16.11 4.69 -10.51
N ASP A 168 -15.68 5.14 -9.34
CA ASP A 168 -14.77 4.43 -8.44
C ASP A 168 -15.52 3.66 -7.34
N ASN A 169 -16.85 3.66 -7.38
CA ASN A 169 -17.72 2.90 -6.49
C ASN A 169 -18.30 1.66 -7.22
N PRO A 170 -18.47 0.55 -6.49
CA PRO A 170 -18.07 0.36 -5.11
C PRO A 170 -16.55 0.27 -4.94
N ALA A 171 -16.06 0.61 -3.76
CA ALA A 171 -14.75 0.19 -3.31
C ALA A 171 -14.77 -1.33 -3.14
N ILE A 172 -13.88 -2.02 -3.83
CA ILE A 172 -13.78 -3.48 -3.83
C ILE A 172 -12.64 -3.94 -2.95
N GLN A 173 -12.78 -5.12 -2.33
CA GLN A 173 -11.80 -5.65 -1.40
C GLN A 173 -11.31 -7.03 -1.78
N TYR A 174 -10.05 -7.28 -1.46
CA TYR A 174 -9.38 -8.58 -1.54
C TYR A 174 -8.75 -8.90 -0.20
N SER A 175 -8.61 -10.17 0.15
CA SER A 175 -7.97 -10.60 1.38
C SER A 175 -6.92 -11.68 1.13
N LEU A 176 -5.95 -11.78 2.04
CA LEU A 176 -4.86 -12.76 2.01
C LEU A 176 -4.63 -13.29 3.42
N SER A 177 -4.78 -14.57 3.62
CA SER A 177 -4.38 -15.25 4.85
C SER A 177 -2.90 -15.66 4.81
N ARG A 178 -2.31 -15.92 5.98
CA ARG A 178 -0.95 -16.49 6.05
C ARG A 178 -0.84 -17.80 5.28
N GLU A 179 -1.82 -18.70 5.40
CA GLU A 179 -1.80 -20.00 4.74
C GLU A 179 -1.81 -19.88 3.20
N GLN A 180 -2.63 -18.97 2.66
CA GLN A 180 -2.65 -18.66 1.23
C GLN A 180 -1.27 -18.13 0.78
N TRP A 181 -0.69 -17.19 1.52
CA TRP A 181 0.62 -16.63 1.21
C TRP A 181 1.75 -17.66 1.20
N GLU A 182 1.78 -18.53 2.20
CA GLU A 182 2.77 -19.62 2.28
C GLU A 182 2.63 -20.62 1.13
N THR A 183 1.40 -20.89 0.69
CA THR A 183 1.12 -21.77 -0.46
C THR A 183 1.60 -21.14 -1.77
N GLU A 184 1.33 -19.86 -1.98
CA GLU A 184 1.79 -19.12 -3.18
C GLU A 184 3.31 -19.05 -3.26
N LYS A 185 4.01 -18.78 -2.15
CA LYS A 185 5.48 -18.80 -2.10
C LYS A 185 6.05 -20.15 -2.51
N CYS A 186 5.40 -21.25 -2.13
CA CYS A 186 5.84 -22.61 -2.49
C CYS A 186 5.54 -22.95 -3.96
N SER A 187 4.63 -22.21 -4.60
CA SER A 187 4.16 -22.47 -5.99
C SER A 187 4.84 -21.57 -7.04
N GLY A 188 5.60 -20.56 -6.62
CA GLY A 188 6.32 -19.63 -7.49
C GLY A 188 7.48 -20.32 -8.24
N PRO A 189 7.83 -19.85 -9.45
CA PRO A 189 8.92 -20.44 -10.22
C PRO A 189 10.25 -20.26 -9.49
N ALA A 190 10.98 -21.37 -9.40
CA ALA A 190 12.37 -21.41 -8.99
C ALA A 190 13.27 -20.62 -9.96
#